data_2900aab5cd5de63869083c3a3e8333de
#
_entry.id   2900aab5cd5de63869083c3a3e8333de
#
_cell.length_a   1.000
_cell.length_b   1.000
_cell.length_c   1.000
_cell.angle_alpha   90.00
_cell.angle_beta   90.00
_cell.angle_gamma   90.00
#
_symmetry.space_group_name_H-M   'P 1'
#
loop_
_entity.id
_entity.type
_entity.pdbx_description
1 polymer ?
#
loop_
_entity_poly.entity_id
_entity_poly.type
_entity_poly.pdbx_seq_one_letter_code
_entity_poly.pdbx_strand_id
1 'polypeptide(L)'
;MKIKHYIYQMKYYFFLLVCSLFYSCYEVERNCKDFQTGSFEFSSVSSNGDTLKTFFTRTKNLEIDYFDNKIDSSHVNWVSECECILKKVSPKNLSEKKAIQMKILSTFNDEYIFEYSYVGDSKNTNRGKAKKISD
;
A
#
# COMPACT_ATOMS: atom_id res chain seq x y z
N MET A 1 -46.46 -26.36 28.02
CA MET A 1 -45.18 -27.00 27.74
C MET A 1 -44.66 -26.79 26.30
N LYS A 2 -45.53 -26.74 25.27
CA LYS A 2 -45.14 -26.55 23.88
C LYS A 2 -44.61 -25.14 23.51
N ILE A 3 -45.11 -24.09 24.16
CA ILE A 3 -44.72 -22.70 23.86
C ILE A 3 -43.27 -22.41 24.22
N LYS A 4 -42.74 -22.96 25.35
CA LYS A 4 -41.32 -22.81 25.74
C LYS A 4 -40.36 -23.41 24.70
N HIS A 5 -40.76 -24.53 24.07
CA HIS A 5 -39.92 -25.20 23.08
C HIS A 5 -39.82 -24.37 21.77
N TYR A 6 -40.90 -23.74 21.36
CA TYR A 6 -40.94 -22.84 20.17
C TYR A 6 -40.08 -21.61 20.37
N ILE A 7 -40.10 -20.99 21.57
CA ILE A 7 -39.28 -19.81 21.88
C ILE A 7 -37.78 -20.16 21.87
N TYR A 8 -37.42 -21.36 22.33
CA TYR A 8 -36.03 -21.82 22.34
C TYR A 8 -35.51 -22.11 20.95
N GLN A 9 -36.33 -22.73 20.08
CA GLN A 9 -36.04 -22.96 18.69
C GLN A 9 -35.88 -21.65 17.93
N MET A 10 -36.76 -20.67 18.13
CA MET A 10 -36.71 -19.37 17.48
C MET A 10 -35.43 -18.57 17.83
N LYS A 11 -34.99 -18.64 19.10
CA LYS A 11 -33.72 -18.04 19.53
C LYS A 11 -32.51 -18.68 18.86
N TYR A 12 -32.53 -19.98 18.67
CA TYR A 12 -31.46 -20.73 18.00
C TYR A 12 -31.34 -20.36 16.52
N TYR A 13 -32.45 -20.26 15.80
CA TYR A 13 -32.46 -19.82 14.39
C TYR A 13 -32.06 -18.35 14.24
N PHE A 14 -32.46 -17.50 15.18
CA PHE A 14 -32.06 -16.10 15.20
C PHE A 14 -30.54 -15.96 15.43
N PHE A 15 -29.97 -16.74 16.33
CA PHE A 15 -28.53 -16.76 16.58
C PHE A 15 -27.73 -17.27 15.38
N LEU A 16 -28.21 -18.30 14.67
CA LEU A 16 -27.61 -18.79 13.43
C LEU A 16 -27.66 -17.74 12.30
N LEU A 17 -28.79 -17.02 12.18
CA LEU A 17 -28.93 -15.95 11.22
C LEU A 17 -27.96 -14.79 11.48
N VAL A 18 -27.78 -14.41 12.74
CA VAL A 18 -26.84 -13.35 13.14
C VAL A 18 -25.39 -13.78 12.89
N CYS A 19 -25.03 -15.03 13.19
CA CYS A 19 -23.70 -15.55 12.90
C CYS A 19 -23.36 -15.57 11.41
N SER A 20 -24.34 -15.78 10.52
CA SER A 20 -24.11 -15.78 9.07
C SER A 20 -23.78 -14.40 8.49
N LEU A 21 -24.12 -13.32 9.19
CA LEU A 21 -23.84 -11.95 8.75
C LEU A 21 -22.38 -11.52 8.98
N PHE A 22 -21.62 -12.27 9.80
CA PHE A 22 -20.20 -11.95 10.08
C PHE A 22 -19.20 -12.58 9.11
N TYR A 23 -19.65 -13.34 8.10
CA TYR A 23 -18.78 -13.97 7.09
C TYR A 23 -18.48 -13.08 5.88
N SER A 24 -18.74 -11.77 5.93
CA SER A 24 -18.31 -10.85 4.89
C SER A 24 -16.83 -10.50 5.09
N CYS A 25 -15.94 -11.40 4.71
CA CYS A 25 -14.53 -11.09 4.55
C CYS A 25 -14.39 -10.30 3.24
N TYR A 26 -14.27 -8.97 3.34
CA TYR A 26 -13.97 -8.12 2.20
C TYR A 26 -12.47 -8.26 1.89
N GLU A 27 -12.16 -9.01 0.86
CA GLU A 27 -10.80 -9.12 0.33
C GLU A 27 -10.52 -7.88 -0.55
N VAL A 28 -9.57 -7.06 -0.12
CA VAL A 28 -9.14 -5.90 -0.91
C VAL A 28 -8.38 -6.41 -2.12
N GLU A 29 -8.88 -6.09 -3.32
CA GLU A 29 -8.22 -6.44 -4.57
C GLU A 29 -6.83 -5.79 -4.63
N ARG A 30 -5.80 -6.60 -4.91
CA ARG A 30 -4.41 -6.18 -5.05
C ARG A 30 -3.78 -6.81 -6.27
N ASN A 31 -3.79 -6.07 -7.37
CA ASN A 31 -3.05 -6.44 -8.58
C ASN A 31 -1.68 -5.75 -8.58
N CYS A 32 -0.80 -6.16 -7.68
CA CYS A 32 0.48 -5.49 -7.46
C CYS A 32 1.47 -5.64 -8.62
N LYS A 33 1.36 -6.70 -9.41
CA LYS A 33 2.28 -6.96 -10.55
C LYS A 33 2.26 -5.83 -11.56
N ASP A 34 1.08 -5.28 -11.83
CA ASP A 34 0.91 -4.20 -12.81
C ASP A 34 1.56 -2.89 -12.37
N PHE A 35 1.89 -2.78 -11.08
CA PHE A 35 2.53 -1.61 -10.49
C PHE A 35 4.00 -1.80 -10.14
N GLN A 36 4.58 -2.94 -10.49
CA GLN A 36 6.00 -3.19 -10.24
C GLN A 36 6.91 -2.41 -11.20
N THR A 37 6.44 -2.10 -12.39
CA THR A 37 7.17 -1.33 -13.41
C THR A 37 6.28 -0.27 -14.03
N GLY A 38 6.88 0.77 -14.59
CA GLY A 38 6.18 1.85 -15.27
C GLY A 38 6.59 3.24 -14.80
N SER A 39 5.87 4.23 -15.27
CA SER A 39 6.01 5.63 -14.84
C SER A 39 4.82 6.03 -13.98
N PHE A 40 5.09 6.75 -12.91
CA PHE A 40 4.12 7.06 -11.88
C PHE A 40 4.15 8.52 -11.47
N GLU A 41 3.00 9.05 -11.08
CA GLU A 41 2.85 10.32 -10.40
C GLU A 41 2.48 10.04 -8.92
N PHE A 42 3.22 10.62 -8.01
CA PHE A 42 2.92 10.63 -6.58
C PHE A 42 2.56 12.04 -6.15
N SER A 43 1.44 12.19 -5.46
CA SER A 43 0.99 13.48 -4.92
C SER A 43 1.05 13.44 -3.40
N SER A 44 1.67 14.46 -2.83
CA SER A 44 1.71 14.70 -1.39
C SER A 44 1.24 16.11 -1.08
N VAL A 45 0.73 16.33 0.13
CA VAL A 45 0.33 17.66 0.60
C VAL A 45 1.45 18.20 1.47
N SER A 46 1.96 19.37 1.10
CA SER A 46 2.95 20.10 1.88
C SER A 46 2.34 20.62 3.19
N SER A 47 3.19 20.96 4.16
CA SER A 47 2.77 21.62 5.41
C SER A 47 2.02 22.94 5.21
N ASN A 48 2.20 23.58 4.05
CA ASN A 48 1.52 24.82 3.65
C ASN A 48 0.17 24.57 2.96
N GLY A 49 -0.24 23.32 2.79
CA GLY A 49 -1.46 22.93 2.07
C GLY A 49 -1.31 22.83 0.55
N ASP A 50 -0.14 23.10 0.01
CA ASP A 50 0.12 22.96 -1.43
C ASP A 50 0.29 21.48 -1.82
N THR A 51 -0.25 21.11 -2.99
CA THR A 51 -0.03 19.77 -3.54
C THR A 51 1.30 19.73 -4.28
N LEU A 52 2.22 18.92 -3.78
CA LEU A 52 3.49 18.62 -4.42
C LEU A 52 3.34 17.35 -5.26
N LYS A 53 3.75 17.42 -6.51
CA LYS A 53 3.78 16.28 -7.43
C LYS A 53 5.20 15.83 -7.64
N THR A 54 5.42 14.54 -7.44
CA THR A 54 6.69 13.87 -7.75
C THR A 54 6.42 12.84 -8.82
N PHE A 55 7.32 12.75 -9.78
CA PHE A 55 7.27 11.72 -10.80
C PHE A 55 8.38 10.72 -10.54
N PHE A 56 8.10 9.46 -10.77
CA PHE A 56 9.13 8.43 -10.73
C PHE A 56 8.90 7.37 -11.80
N THR A 57 9.98 6.80 -12.27
CA THR A 57 9.96 5.65 -13.16
C THR A 57 10.56 4.46 -12.45
N ARG A 58 9.92 3.31 -12.58
CA ARG A 58 10.37 2.08 -11.95
C ARG A 58 10.54 0.98 -12.99
N THR A 59 11.72 0.44 -13.04
CA THR A 59 12.04 -0.80 -13.73
C THR A 59 12.07 -1.95 -12.73
N LYS A 60 12.35 -3.15 -13.19
CA LYS A 60 12.42 -4.34 -12.32
C LYS A 60 13.37 -4.16 -11.12
N ASN A 61 14.47 -3.42 -11.29
CA ASN A 61 15.57 -3.36 -10.32
C ASN A 61 15.96 -1.92 -9.93
N LEU A 62 15.39 -0.91 -10.55
CA LEU A 62 15.77 0.48 -10.35
C LEU A 62 14.53 1.39 -10.35
N GLU A 63 14.50 2.33 -9.42
CA GLU A 63 13.55 3.44 -9.38
C GLU A 63 14.31 4.74 -9.52
N ILE A 64 13.80 5.65 -10.34
CA ILE A 64 14.35 6.98 -10.58
C ILE A 64 13.28 7.99 -10.21
N ASP A 65 13.56 8.83 -9.24
CA ASP A 65 12.68 9.86 -8.72
C ASP A 65 13.06 11.23 -9.31
N TYR A 66 12.04 11.99 -9.72
CA TYR A 66 12.17 13.34 -10.25
C TYR A 66 11.40 14.29 -9.33
N PHE A 67 12.13 15.03 -8.50
CA PHE A 67 11.54 15.95 -7.53
C PHE A 67 12.36 17.24 -7.47
N ASP A 68 11.71 18.40 -7.59
CA ASP A 68 12.32 19.73 -7.43
C ASP A 68 13.62 19.90 -8.23
N ASN A 69 13.59 19.56 -9.53
CA ASN A 69 14.74 19.57 -10.47
C ASN A 69 15.93 18.69 -10.01
N LYS A 70 15.69 17.77 -9.09
CA LYS A 70 16.67 16.78 -8.65
C LYS A 70 16.27 15.41 -9.15
N ILE A 71 17.27 14.63 -9.49
CA ILE A 71 17.11 13.23 -9.88
C ILE A 71 17.79 12.40 -8.79
N ASP A 72 17.04 11.45 -8.24
CA ASP A 72 17.56 10.47 -7.30
C ASP A 72 17.27 9.06 -7.81
N SER A 73 18.02 8.08 -7.38
CA SER A 73 17.83 6.71 -7.80
C SER A 73 18.01 5.72 -6.66
N SER A 74 17.19 4.68 -6.70
CA SER A 74 17.18 3.62 -5.70
C SER A 74 17.13 2.25 -6.37
N HIS A 75 17.91 1.32 -5.86
CA HIS A 75 17.75 -0.09 -6.18
C HIS A 75 16.43 -0.59 -5.62
N VAL A 76 15.70 -1.35 -6.42
CA VAL A 76 14.42 -1.98 -6.06
C VAL A 76 14.63 -3.48 -5.93
N ASN A 77 14.25 -4.05 -4.81
CA ASN A 77 14.23 -5.48 -4.58
C ASN A 77 12.85 -5.92 -4.12
N TRP A 78 12.09 -6.58 -4.99
CA TRP A 78 10.78 -7.12 -4.66
C TRP A 78 10.93 -8.38 -3.81
N VAL A 79 10.45 -8.32 -2.57
CA VAL A 79 10.46 -9.45 -1.61
C VAL A 79 9.17 -10.27 -1.68
N SER A 80 8.09 -9.67 -2.23
CA SER A 80 6.84 -10.33 -2.61
C SER A 80 6.21 -9.61 -3.80
N GLU A 81 5.05 -10.03 -4.26
CA GLU A 81 4.33 -9.33 -5.35
C GLU A 81 3.95 -7.89 -4.98
N CYS A 82 3.68 -7.64 -3.69
CA CYS A 82 3.17 -6.36 -3.20
C CYS A 82 4.16 -5.61 -2.30
N GLU A 83 5.38 -6.10 -2.11
CA GLU A 83 6.33 -5.51 -1.17
C GLU A 83 7.74 -5.49 -1.73
N CYS A 84 8.39 -4.34 -1.62
CA CYS A 84 9.78 -4.16 -2.05
C CYS A 84 10.61 -3.39 -1.04
N ILE A 85 11.92 -3.56 -1.15
CA ILE A 85 12.93 -2.80 -0.43
C ILE A 85 13.61 -1.85 -1.41
N LEU A 86 13.61 -0.58 -1.06
CA LEU A 86 14.27 0.49 -1.80
C LEU A 86 15.54 0.89 -1.08
N LYS A 87 16.65 0.97 -1.81
CA LYS A 87 17.94 1.39 -1.27
C LYS A 87 18.60 2.39 -2.21
N LYS A 88 18.89 3.59 -1.72
CA LYS A 88 19.54 4.64 -2.52
C LYS A 88 20.83 4.14 -3.15
N VAL A 89 21.03 4.47 -4.43
CA VAL A 89 22.26 4.15 -5.18
C VAL A 89 23.45 4.97 -4.65
N SER A 90 23.22 6.26 -4.40
CA SER A 90 24.25 7.19 -3.96
C SER A 90 23.81 7.97 -2.72
N PRO A 91 23.81 7.33 -1.53
CA PRO A 91 23.41 8.00 -0.29
C PRO A 91 24.45 9.06 0.13
N LYS A 92 23.99 10.26 0.47
CA LYS A 92 24.83 11.41 0.87
C LYS A 92 25.09 11.47 2.37
N ASN A 93 24.26 10.79 3.18
CA ASN A 93 24.33 10.80 4.63
C ASN A 93 23.88 9.45 5.24
N LEU A 94 24.01 9.30 6.55
CA LEU A 94 23.65 8.07 7.26
C LEU A 94 22.14 7.76 7.21
N SER A 95 21.29 8.78 7.19
CA SER A 95 19.84 8.58 7.07
C SER A 95 19.48 8.00 5.71
N GLU A 96 20.08 8.48 4.64
CA GLU A 96 19.86 7.98 3.29
C GLU A 96 20.42 6.57 3.02
N LYS A 97 21.34 6.10 3.87
CA LYS A 97 21.85 4.70 3.83
C LYS A 97 20.82 3.69 4.32
N LYS A 98 19.81 4.14 5.09
CA LYS A 98 18.75 3.25 5.58
C LYS A 98 17.86 2.84 4.42
N ALA A 99 17.64 1.54 4.32
CA ALA A 99 16.71 1.00 3.33
C ALA A 99 15.26 1.32 3.73
N ILE A 100 14.42 1.54 2.73
CA ILE A 100 12.99 1.78 2.88
C ILE A 100 12.25 0.53 2.46
N GLN A 101 11.34 0.06 3.29
CA GLN A 101 10.35 -0.97 2.95
C GLN A 101 9.10 -0.28 2.44
N MET A 102 8.61 -0.67 1.28
CA MET A 102 7.37 -0.19 0.68
C MET A 102 6.44 -1.36 0.42
N LYS A 103 5.17 -1.20 0.79
CA LYS A 103 4.13 -2.22 0.64
C LYS A 103 2.89 -1.63 -0.02
N ILE A 104 2.44 -2.23 -1.09
CA ILE A 104 1.17 -1.90 -1.74
C ILE A 104 0.03 -2.48 -0.89
N LEU A 105 -0.87 -1.62 -0.44
CA LEU A 105 -2.02 -1.98 0.40
C LEU A 105 -3.25 -2.32 -0.42
N SER A 106 -3.49 -1.56 -1.49
CA SER A 106 -4.63 -1.74 -2.40
C SER A 106 -4.31 -1.18 -3.77
N THR A 107 -4.98 -1.72 -4.79
CA THR A 107 -4.91 -1.22 -6.17
C THR A 107 -6.32 -0.95 -6.68
N PHE A 108 -6.48 0.09 -7.48
CA PHE A 108 -7.74 0.43 -8.12
C PHE A 108 -7.48 1.16 -9.45
N ASN A 109 -7.91 0.57 -10.56
CA ASN A 109 -7.63 1.05 -11.91
C ASN A 109 -6.12 1.27 -12.14
N ASP A 110 -5.71 2.52 -12.37
CA ASP A 110 -4.33 2.96 -12.59
C ASP A 110 -3.66 3.52 -11.30
N GLU A 111 -4.28 3.36 -10.14
CA GLU A 111 -3.80 3.89 -8.86
C GLU A 111 -3.49 2.77 -7.85
N TYR A 112 -2.55 3.04 -6.96
CA TYR A 112 -2.31 2.21 -5.79
C TYR A 112 -2.05 3.04 -4.53
N ILE A 113 -2.49 2.50 -3.41
CA ILE A 113 -2.18 3.03 -2.08
C ILE A 113 -1.05 2.16 -1.51
N PHE A 114 -0.05 2.81 -0.96
CA PHE A 114 1.09 2.14 -0.36
C PHE A 114 1.45 2.73 1.00
N GLU A 115 2.11 1.94 1.81
CA GLU A 115 2.79 2.40 3.02
C GLU A 115 4.28 2.17 2.89
N TYR A 116 5.06 3.02 3.57
CA TYR A 116 6.50 2.92 3.58
C TYR A 116 7.08 3.35 4.92
N SER A 117 8.20 2.74 5.29
CA SER A 117 8.95 3.05 6.50
C SER A 117 10.41 2.65 6.31
N TYR A 118 11.28 3.04 7.22
CA TYR A 118 12.60 2.43 7.26
C TYR A 118 12.50 0.96 7.66
N VAL A 119 13.34 0.12 7.07
CA VAL A 119 13.40 -1.30 7.44
C VAL A 119 13.68 -1.44 8.93
N GLY A 120 12.83 -2.19 9.63
CA GLY A 120 12.89 -2.38 11.07
C GLY A 120 12.14 -1.34 11.91
N ASP A 121 11.57 -0.30 11.30
CA ASP A 121 10.79 0.73 11.99
C ASP A 121 9.30 0.65 11.62
N SER A 122 8.62 -0.36 12.13
CA SER A 122 7.19 -0.58 11.88
C SER A 122 6.27 0.41 12.63
N LYS A 123 6.81 1.22 13.54
CA LYS A 123 6.01 2.20 14.31
C LYS A 123 5.83 3.51 13.58
N ASN A 124 6.76 3.88 12.70
CA ASN A 124 6.76 5.14 11.96
C ASN A 124 6.51 4.88 10.47
N THR A 125 5.31 4.43 10.14
CA THR A 125 4.87 4.22 8.76
C THR A 125 4.20 5.46 8.20
N ASN A 126 4.52 5.77 6.95
CA ASN A 126 3.83 6.79 6.17
C ASN A 126 3.01 6.12 5.07
N ARG A 127 2.00 6.80 4.59
CA ARG A 127 1.18 6.32 3.46
C ARG A 127 1.19 7.31 2.32
N GLY A 128 1.09 6.78 1.13
CA GLY A 128 1.00 7.55 -0.08
C GLY A 128 0.06 6.91 -1.10
N LYS A 129 -0.27 7.68 -2.11
CA LYS A 129 -1.05 7.25 -3.26
C LYS A 129 -0.28 7.60 -4.52
N ALA A 130 -0.10 6.65 -5.40
CA ALA A 130 0.53 6.86 -6.68
C ALA A 130 -0.40 6.44 -7.81
N LYS A 131 -0.28 7.13 -8.94
CA LYS A 131 -1.00 6.87 -10.18
C LYS A 131 -0.03 6.45 -11.26
N LYS A 132 -0.30 5.33 -11.92
CA LYS A 132 0.46 4.89 -13.08
C LYS A 132 0.09 5.75 -14.29
N ILE A 133 1.11 6.30 -14.97
CA ILE A 133 0.93 7.19 -16.12
C ILE A 133 1.23 6.45 -17.44
N SER A 134 2.19 5.55 -17.40
CA SER A 134 2.58 4.70 -18.54
C SER A 134 3.30 3.43 -18.08
N ASP A 135 3.38 2.48 -18.99
CA ASP A 135 4.18 1.26 -18.82
C ASP A 135 5.67 1.51 -19.00
#